data_188080de20ad4db98c12c0bac065191a
#
_entry.id   188080de20ad4db98c12c0bac065191a
#
_cell.length_a   1.000
_cell.length_b   1.000
_cell.length_c   1.000
_cell.angle_alpha   90.00
_cell.angle_beta   90.00
_cell.angle_gamma   90.00
#
_symmetry.space_group_name_H-M   'P 1'
#
loop_
_entity.id
_entity.type
_entity.pdbx_description
1 polymer ?
#
loop_
_entity_poly.entity_id
_entity_poly.type
_entity_poly.pdbx_seq_one_letter_code
_entity_poly.pdbx_strand_id
1 'polypeptide(L)'
;MPTVSDEAPTLADLMPWSVPPLRLGRSWVMAPEAATLTARWDRLVKTRGTERERLFHPTRARTPHTAVAQLPGHPAPTTRLEREEGPCAEPVRVLHGPYDQQWLIPDQRLIDAARPELWRVADEDRQLYTVELARLPQLPGPPLAFSALLPDGHSPAGRPGRIRPLFRRPGGLDPNLAPGLLDRLRGRLDTPVGAEDVLAWIAALATGWPVEVPLTADPALWAEGVALGRRLLWLHTRGTRFADPAEDRPAGHPRLPGGRRPYVRAALPDVPREGPSYDPREAALVLGSGRVAPVPEAAWGFHAGGTRVLETWFGRRIPDGAAEDLDAIRPAAWPRARTTELLELISVLTLLAELRPSRRALAARVAAGPRIGAAELRAARVLPVSETARRPASVLDHHEEGPDGQFALL
;
A
#
# COMPACT_ATOMS: atom_id res chain seq x y z
N MET A 1 29.15 -14.86 31.37
CA MET A 1 27.91 -15.29 30.72
C MET A 1 27.67 -14.36 29.56
N PRO A 2 27.50 -14.85 28.33
CA PRO A 2 27.13 -13.96 27.24
C PRO A 2 25.79 -13.33 27.60
N THR A 3 25.71 -12.01 27.62
CA THR A 3 24.46 -11.26 27.72
C THR A 3 23.60 -11.70 26.55
N VAL A 4 22.50 -12.37 26.80
CA VAL A 4 21.48 -12.65 25.80
C VAL A 4 21.11 -11.28 25.24
N SER A 5 21.54 -11.00 24.00
CA SER A 5 21.13 -9.80 23.27
C SER A 5 19.62 -9.79 23.27
N ASP A 6 19.04 -8.79 23.90
CA ASP A 6 17.59 -8.63 23.97
C ASP A 6 17.10 -8.11 22.62
N GLU A 7 17.05 -9.03 21.65
CA GLU A 7 16.72 -8.74 20.26
C GLU A 7 15.30 -8.19 20.14
N ALA A 8 15.15 -7.14 19.36
CA ALA A 8 13.83 -6.64 19.02
C ALA A 8 13.03 -7.71 18.25
N PRO A 9 11.72 -7.87 18.52
CA PRO A 9 10.89 -8.73 17.69
C PRO A 9 10.83 -8.21 16.24
N THR A 10 10.71 -9.14 15.31
CA THR A 10 10.53 -8.80 13.90
C THR A 10 9.07 -8.46 13.59
N LEU A 11 8.83 -7.79 12.46
CA LEU A 11 7.47 -7.57 11.96
C LEU A 11 6.70 -8.90 11.80
N ALA A 12 7.38 -9.96 11.38
CA ALA A 12 6.79 -11.28 11.23
C ALA A 12 6.42 -11.95 12.57
N ASP A 13 7.09 -11.55 13.65
CA ASP A 13 6.73 -11.98 15.00
C ASP A 13 5.49 -11.25 15.52
N LEU A 14 5.32 -9.98 15.16
CA LEU A 14 4.20 -9.16 15.62
C LEU A 14 2.95 -9.29 14.77
N MET A 15 3.10 -9.32 13.42
CA MET A 15 2.03 -9.49 12.43
C MET A 15 2.29 -10.76 11.62
N PRO A 16 1.90 -11.94 12.12
CA PRO A 16 2.37 -13.20 11.58
C PRO A 16 1.82 -13.57 10.20
N TRP A 17 0.55 -13.27 9.92
CA TRP A 17 -0.03 -13.57 8.63
C TRP A 17 0.43 -12.55 7.59
N SER A 18 0.94 -13.06 6.48
CA SER A 18 1.37 -12.23 5.35
C SER A 18 1.14 -12.94 4.03
N VAL A 19 0.86 -12.18 2.99
CA VAL A 19 0.54 -12.64 1.65
C VAL A 19 1.61 -12.14 0.67
N PRO A 20 2.04 -12.97 -0.31
CA PRO A 20 2.90 -12.50 -1.38
C PRO A 20 2.19 -11.45 -2.25
N PRO A 21 2.93 -10.60 -2.97
CA PRO A 21 2.36 -9.63 -3.89
C PRO A 21 1.45 -10.25 -4.95
N LEU A 22 0.50 -9.46 -5.46
CA LEU A 22 -0.26 -9.79 -6.65
C LEU A 22 0.69 -9.93 -7.85
N ARG A 23 0.35 -10.78 -8.79
CA ARG A 23 1.00 -10.82 -10.11
C ARG A 23 -0.05 -10.56 -11.16
N LEU A 24 0.03 -9.41 -11.79
CA LEU A 24 -0.94 -9.02 -12.81
C LEU A 24 -0.79 -9.84 -14.09
N GLY A 25 0.47 -10.14 -14.49
CA GLY A 25 0.78 -10.87 -15.71
C GLY A 25 0.68 -10.02 -16.98
N ARG A 26 -0.04 -8.92 -16.92
CA ARG A 26 -0.22 -7.95 -18.01
C ARG A 26 -0.41 -6.54 -17.46
N SER A 27 0.15 -5.55 -18.16
CA SER A 27 0.15 -4.15 -17.73
C SER A 27 -1.20 -3.46 -17.93
N TRP A 28 -1.90 -3.81 -19.02
CA TRP A 28 -3.11 -3.12 -19.44
C TRP A 28 -4.31 -3.24 -18.47
N VAL A 29 -4.28 -4.18 -17.53
CA VAL A 29 -5.33 -4.36 -16.51
C VAL A 29 -5.28 -3.31 -15.40
N MET A 30 -4.23 -2.49 -15.38
CA MET A 30 -4.03 -1.41 -14.42
C MET A 30 -3.75 -0.10 -15.15
N ALA A 31 -4.28 0.99 -14.65
CA ALA A 31 -4.05 2.32 -15.21
C ALA A 31 -4.25 3.43 -14.16
N PRO A 32 -3.66 4.62 -14.38
CA PRO A 32 -3.93 5.79 -13.54
C PRO A 32 -5.39 6.26 -13.56
N GLU A 33 -6.16 5.97 -14.61
CA GLU A 33 -7.56 6.36 -14.76
C GLU A 33 -8.47 5.17 -15.02
N ALA A 34 -9.62 5.11 -14.32
CA ALA A 34 -10.63 4.07 -14.52
C ALA A 34 -11.18 4.05 -15.96
N ALA A 35 -11.44 5.22 -16.54
CA ALA A 35 -11.93 5.33 -17.92
C ALA A 35 -10.99 4.69 -18.98
N THR A 36 -9.69 4.74 -18.73
CA THR A 36 -8.70 4.06 -19.58
C THR A 36 -8.89 2.54 -19.56
N LEU A 37 -9.18 1.97 -18.40
CA LEU A 37 -9.42 0.53 -18.24
C LEU A 37 -10.70 0.10 -18.95
N THR A 38 -11.77 0.88 -18.82
CA THR A 38 -13.03 0.63 -19.55
C THR A 38 -12.81 0.64 -21.06
N ALA A 39 -12.06 1.61 -21.58
CA ALA A 39 -11.75 1.70 -23.01
C ALA A 39 -10.88 0.51 -23.49
N ARG A 40 -9.91 0.06 -22.71
CA ARG A 40 -9.08 -1.12 -22.97
C ARG A 40 -9.94 -2.40 -23.00
N TRP A 41 -10.81 -2.57 -22.02
CA TRP A 41 -11.75 -3.67 -21.95
C TRP A 41 -12.67 -3.70 -23.17
N ASP A 42 -13.28 -2.57 -23.49
CA ASP A 42 -14.14 -2.43 -24.67
C ASP A 42 -13.45 -2.84 -25.98
N ARG A 43 -12.19 -2.43 -26.13
CA ARG A 43 -11.37 -2.84 -27.28
C ARG A 43 -11.14 -4.33 -27.29
N LEU A 44 -10.81 -4.93 -26.14
CA LEU A 44 -10.57 -6.37 -26.01
C LEU A 44 -11.81 -7.19 -26.38
N VAL A 45 -12.98 -6.87 -25.79
CA VAL A 45 -14.20 -7.68 -25.98
C VAL A 45 -14.83 -7.50 -27.37
N LYS A 46 -14.62 -6.36 -28.02
CA LYS A 46 -15.05 -6.11 -29.42
C LYS A 46 -14.16 -6.82 -30.44
N THR A 47 -12.95 -7.22 -30.06
CA THR A 47 -12.01 -7.96 -30.92
C THR A 47 -12.27 -9.46 -30.78
N ARG A 48 -12.04 -10.26 -31.83
CA ARG A 48 -12.32 -11.70 -31.85
C ARG A 48 -11.10 -12.50 -32.34
N GLY A 49 -11.13 -13.81 -32.07
CA GLY A 49 -10.13 -14.77 -32.59
C GLY A 49 -8.72 -14.48 -32.09
N THR A 50 -7.76 -14.75 -32.95
CA THR A 50 -6.32 -14.61 -32.66
C THR A 50 -5.91 -13.20 -32.26
N GLU A 51 -6.60 -12.19 -32.77
CA GLU A 51 -6.30 -10.80 -32.41
C GLU A 51 -6.74 -10.49 -30.96
N ARG A 52 -7.87 -11.01 -30.50
CA ARG A 52 -8.26 -10.91 -29.07
C ARG A 52 -7.22 -11.59 -28.18
N GLU A 53 -6.75 -12.77 -28.59
CA GLU A 53 -5.73 -13.49 -27.83
C GLU A 53 -4.43 -12.68 -27.78
N ARG A 54 -4.01 -12.11 -28.88
CA ARG A 54 -2.84 -11.22 -28.94
C ARG A 54 -2.98 -10.02 -27.98
N LEU A 55 -4.12 -9.32 -28.03
CA LEU A 55 -4.39 -8.16 -27.16
C LEU A 55 -4.50 -8.55 -25.69
N PHE A 56 -4.94 -9.76 -25.39
CA PHE A 56 -5.03 -10.26 -24.01
C PHE A 56 -3.66 -10.41 -23.35
N HIS A 57 -2.59 -10.65 -24.13
CA HIS A 57 -1.26 -11.02 -23.65
C HIS A 57 -1.29 -12.28 -22.77
N PRO A 58 -1.47 -13.46 -23.37
CA PRO A 58 -1.53 -14.72 -22.61
C PRO A 58 -0.26 -14.95 -21.79
N THR A 59 -0.43 -15.51 -20.62
CA THR A 59 0.67 -15.96 -19.76
C THR A 59 0.53 -17.46 -19.49
N ARG A 60 1.54 -18.07 -18.89
CA ARG A 60 1.43 -19.47 -18.43
C ARG A 60 0.29 -19.67 -17.43
N ALA A 61 -0.06 -18.65 -16.66
CA ALA A 61 -1.10 -18.71 -15.62
C ALA A 61 -2.50 -18.40 -16.17
N ARG A 62 -2.59 -17.55 -17.20
CA ARG A 62 -3.88 -17.05 -17.74
C ARG A 62 -3.86 -16.95 -19.24
N THR A 63 -4.91 -17.49 -19.85
CA THR A 63 -5.25 -17.34 -21.26
C THR A 63 -6.74 -16.96 -21.36
N PRO A 64 -7.27 -16.52 -22.52
CA PRO A 64 -8.70 -16.27 -22.69
C PRO A 64 -9.59 -17.48 -22.42
N HIS A 65 -9.00 -18.69 -22.44
CA HIS A 65 -9.70 -19.96 -22.21
C HIS A 65 -9.65 -20.44 -20.75
N THR A 66 -8.90 -19.76 -19.87
CA THR A 66 -8.73 -20.18 -18.48
C THR A 66 -10.01 -19.91 -17.68
N ALA A 67 -10.54 -20.98 -17.04
CA ALA A 67 -11.62 -20.86 -16.06
C ALA A 67 -11.03 -20.58 -14.67
N VAL A 68 -11.65 -19.66 -13.94
CA VAL A 68 -11.24 -19.28 -12.57
C VAL A 68 -12.46 -18.99 -11.70
N ALA A 69 -12.30 -19.09 -10.39
CA ALA A 69 -13.30 -18.62 -9.45
C ALA A 69 -13.43 -17.08 -9.50
N GLN A 70 -14.51 -16.54 -8.96
CA GLN A 70 -14.71 -15.10 -8.79
C GLN A 70 -13.80 -14.58 -7.67
N LEU A 71 -13.46 -13.29 -7.73
CA LEU A 71 -12.84 -12.62 -6.61
C LEU A 71 -13.86 -12.33 -5.50
N PRO A 72 -13.52 -12.54 -4.24
CA PRO A 72 -14.37 -12.15 -3.12
C PRO A 72 -14.79 -10.68 -3.22
N GLY A 73 -16.10 -10.39 -3.07
CA GLY A 73 -16.64 -9.03 -3.17
C GLY A 73 -16.74 -8.48 -4.61
N HIS A 74 -16.26 -9.20 -5.62
CA HIS A 74 -16.26 -8.73 -7.02
C HIS A 74 -16.85 -9.83 -7.93
N PRO A 75 -18.18 -9.92 -8.02
CA PRO A 75 -18.82 -10.87 -8.91
C PRO A 75 -18.48 -10.54 -10.36
N ALA A 76 -17.92 -11.49 -11.07
CA ALA A 76 -17.66 -11.42 -12.50
C ALA A 76 -18.35 -12.60 -13.19
N PRO A 77 -18.66 -12.52 -14.49
CA PRO A 77 -19.17 -13.66 -15.20
C PRO A 77 -18.23 -14.86 -15.07
N THR A 78 -18.78 -16.05 -14.81
CA THR A 78 -18.00 -17.29 -14.73
C THR A 78 -17.62 -17.84 -16.10
N THR A 79 -18.09 -17.19 -17.18
CA THR A 79 -17.78 -17.54 -18.55
C THR A 79 -16.31 -17.27 -18.87
N ARG A 80 -15.72 -18.10 -19.73
CA ARG A 80 -14.37 -17.87 -20.24
C ARG A 80 -14.30 -16.54 -20.98
N LEU A 81 -13.18 -15.84 -20.85
CA LEU A 81 -13.00 -14.52 -21.46
C LEU A 81 -13.14 -14.53 -22.97
N GLU A 82 -12.86 -15.65 -23.65
CA GLU A 82 -13.06 -15.80 -25.10
C GLU A 82 -14.49 -15.51 -25.57
N ARG A 83 -15.49 -15.76 -24.68
CA ARG A 83 -16.92 -15.57 -24.94
C ARG A 83 -17.47 -14.29 -24.30
N GLU A 84 -16.62 -13.51 -23.67
CA GLU A 84 -17.03 -12.31 -22.96
C GLU A 84 -17.40 -11.20 -23.95
N GLU A 85 -18.58 -10.60 -23.76
CA GLU A 85 -19.10 -9.48 -24.53
C GLU A 85 -19.73 -8.41 -23.62
N GLY A 86 -19.75 -8.67 -22.30
CA GLY A 86 -20.33 -7.79 -21.30
C GLY A 86 -19.46 -6.56 -20.98
N PRO A 87 -19.98 -5.66 -20.15
CA PRO A 87 -19.28 -4.48 -19.72
C PRO A 87 -18.05 -4.84 -18.85
N CYS A 88 -17.12 -3.89 -18.77
CA CYS A 88 -16.00 -3.98 -17.82
C CYS A 88 -16.52 -4.07 -16.38
N ALA A 89 -15.95 -4.97 -15.58
CA ALA A 89 -16.14 -4.89 -14.14
C ALA A 89 -15.71 -3.50 -13.64
N GLU A 90 -16.42 -2.95 -12.66
CA GLU A 90 -16.10 -1.63 -12.14
C GLU A 90 -14.67 -1.60 -11.58
N PRO A 91 -13.79 -0.75 -12.14
CA PRO A 91 -12.41 -0.69 -11.68
C PRO A 91 -12.33 -0.24 -10.22
N VAL A 92 -11.43 -0.86 -9.45
CA VAL A 92 -11.19 -0.52 -8.05
C VAL A 92 -9.89 0.24 -7.87
N ARG A 93 -9.85 1.12 -6.87
CA ARG A 93 -8.64 1.84 -6.51
C ARG A 93 -7.71 0.93 -5.70
N VAL A 94 -6.43 0.87 -6.06
CA VAL A 94 -5.41 0.04 -5.41
C VAL A 94 -4.13 0.85 -5.16
N LEU A 95 -3.32 0.43 -4.19
CA LEU A 95 -1.96 0.94 -4.03
C LEU A 95 -1.02 0.15 -4.95
N HIS A 96 -0.47 0.79 -5.98
CA HIS A 96 0.50 0.22 -6.91
C HIS A 96 1.93 0.60 -6.55
N GLY A 97 2.62 -0.27 -5.83
CA GLY A 97 3.92 0.08 -5.24
C GLY A 97 3.80 1.13 -4.12
N PRO A 98 4.90 1.73 -3.68
CA PRO A 98 4.85 2.72 -2.61
C PRO A 98 4.27 4.05 -3.10
N TYR A 99 3.26 4.58 -2.41
CA TYR A 99 2.65 5.90 -2.58
C TYR A 99 1.91 6.17 -3.91
N ASP A 100 1.88 5.24 -4.85
CA ASP A 100 1.15 5.39 -6.11
C ASP A 100 -0.22 4.70 -6.04
N GLN A 101 -1.27 5.43 -6.33
CA GLN A 101 -2.63 4.89 -6.36
C GLN A 101 -3.07 4.77 -7.82
N GLN A 102 -3.50 3.59 -8.22
CA GLN A 102 -3.99 3.31 -9.56
C GLN A 102 -5.33 2.58 -9.53
N TRP A 103 -5.94 2.41 -10.69
CA TRP A 103 -7.14 1.63 -10.89
C TRP A 103 -6.78 0.27 -11.45
N LEU A 104 -7.49 -0.77 -11.01
CA LEU A 104 -7.33 -2.16 -11.43
C LEU A 104 -8.70 -2.72 -11.81
N ILE A 105 -8.77 -3.50 -12.90
CA ILE A 105 -9.97 -4.30 -13.22
C ILE A 105 -10.00 -5.51 -12.27
N PRO A 106 -11.00 -5.63 -11.36
CA PRO A 106 -11.04 -6.68 -10.35
C PRO A 106 -11.62 -7.98 -10.92
N ASP A 107 -10.98 -8.52 -11.95
CA ASP A 107 -11.40 -9.76 -12.62
C ASP A 107 -10.27 -10.80 -12.54
N GLN A 108 -10.52 -11.91 -11.85
CA GLN A 108 -9.52 -12.96 -11.66
C GLN A 108 -9.09 -13.62 -12.97
N ARG A 109 -9.89 -13.55 -14.03
CA ARG A 109 -9.53 -14.05 -15.36
C ARG A 109 -8.36 -13.26 -15.97
N LEU A 110 -8.16 -12.02 -15.51
CA LEU A 110 -7.13 -11.08 -15.98
C LEU A 110 -5.86 -11.10 -15.13
N ILE A 111 -5.89 -11.63 -13.93
CA ILE A 111 -4.81 -11.51 -12.94
C ILE A 111 -4.17 -12.88 -12.71
N ASP A 112 -2.86 -13.00 -12.94
CA ASP A 112 -2.13 -14.27 -12.83
C ASP A 112 -2.14 -14.85 -11.41
N ALA A 113 -1.97 -13.99 -10.40
CA ALA A 113 -2.12 -14.36 -8.99
C ALA A 113 -2.81 -13.21 -8.24
N ALA A 114 -4.12 -13.31 -8.11
CA ALA A 114 -4.97 -12.26 -7.56
C ALA A 114 -4.98 -12.20 -6.02
N ARG A 115 -4.56 -13.27 -5.34
CA ARG A 115 -4.55 -13.36 -3.87
C ARG A 115 -5.95 -13.17 -3.26
N PRO A 116 -6.91 -14.08 -3.51
CA PRO A 116 -8.28 -13.96 -3.02
C PRO A 116 -8.40 -13.71 -1.52
N GLU A 117 -7.43 -14.20 -0.74
CA GLU A 117 -7.34 -13.99 0.69
C GLU A 117 -7.19 -12.51 1.09
N LEU A 118 -6.60 -11.66 0.24
CA LEU A 118 -6.53 -10.21 0.47
C LEU A 118 -7.85 -9.52 0.12
N TRP A 119 -8.50 -9.95 -0.95
CA TRP A 119 -9.80 -9.42 -1.38
C TRP A 119 -10.90 -9.71 -0.37
N ARG A 120 -10.86 -10.90 0.25
CA ARG A 120 -11.83 -11.28 1.28
C ARG A 120 -11.81 -10.39 2.51
N VAL A 121 -10.64 -9.89 2.89
CA VAL A 121 -10.49 -9.02 4.06
C VAL A 121 -10.47 -7.54 3.70
N ALA A 122 -10.66 -7.21 2.43
CA ALA A 122 -10.80 -5.83 1.99
C ALA A 122 -12.04 -5.20 2.63
N ASP A 123 -11.84 -4.06 3.26
CA ASP A 123 -12.87 -3.33 3.99
C ASP A 123 -12.52 -1.85 3.92
N GLU A 124 -13.42 -1.07 3.32
CA GLU A 124 -13.19 0.36 3.09
C GLU A 124 -13.14 1.17 4.39
N ASP A 125 -13.77 0.67 5.46
CA ASP A 125 -13.88 1.43 6.71
C ASP A 125 -12.80 1.08 7.73
N ARG A 126 -12.36 -0.17 7.82
CA ARG A 126 -11.54 -0.65 8.93
C ARG A 126 -10.19 -1.22 8.51
N GLN A 127 -10.08 -1.83 7.33
CA GLN A 127 -8.85 -2.50 6.94
C GLN A 127 -7.70 -1.53 6.68
N LEU A 128 -6.53 -1.95 7.12
CA LEU A 128 -5.25 -1.33 6.82
C LEU A 128 -4.24 -2.40 6.41
N TYR A 129 -3.40 -2.06 5.48
CA TYR A 129 -2.36 -2.95 4.98
C TYR A 129 -0.98 -2.37 5.26
N THR A 130 -0.07 -3.23 5.70
CA THR A 130 1.37 -2.98 5.77
C THR A 130 2.04 -3.68 4.60
N VAL A 131 2.84 -2.96 3.84
CA VAL A 131 3.61 -3.48 2.70
C VAL A 131 5.10 -3.37 3.03
N GLU A 132 5.78 -4.49 3.05
CA GLU A 132 7.24 -4.51 3.18
C GLU A 132 7.86 -4.02 1.87
N LEU A 133 8.69 -2.99 1.94
CA LEU A 133 9.34 -2.41 0.77
C LEU A 133 10.70 -3.07 0.52
N ALA A 134 11.07 -3.21 -0.75
CA ALA A 134 12.40 -3.64 -1.10
C ALA A 134 13.46 -2.67 -0.56
N ARG A 135 14.56 -3.20 -0.06
CA ARG A 135 15.72 -2.43 0.34
C ARG A 135 16.84 -2.59 -0.69
N LEU A 136 17.30 -1.46 -1.20
CA LEU A 136 18.59 -1.39 -1.86
C LEU A 136 19.58 -0.77 -0.86
N PRO A 137 20.73 -1.41 -0.58
CA PRO A 137 21.65 -0.99 0.48
C PRO A 137 22.11 0.47 0.38
N GLN A 138 22.13 1.02 -0.82
CA GLN A 138 22.65 2.36 -1.11
C GLN A 138 21.57 3.45 -1.18
N LEU A 139 20.27 3.08 -1.13
CA LEU A 139 19.19 4.05 -1.24
C LEU A 139 18.39 4.14 0.06
N PRO A 140 18.31 5.33 0.65
CA PRO A 140 17.54 5.54 1.86
C PRO A 140 16.04 5.42 1.57
N GLY A 141 15.28 4.95 2.55
CA GLY A 141 13.83 4.87 2.45
C GLY A 141 13.21 4.19 3.67
N PRO A 142 11.89 4.33 3.86
CA PRO A 142 11.20 3.57 4.89
C PRO A 142 11.18 2.08 4.54
N PRO A 143 11.25 1.18 5.54
CA PRO A 143 11.14 -0.26 5.30
C PRO A 143 9.71 -0.70 4.95
N LEU A 144 8.72 0.13 5.29
CA LEU A 144 7.30 -0.16 5.15
C LEU A 144 6.55 0.98 4.47
N ALA A 145 5.51 0.63 3.73
CA ALA A 145 4.42 1.52 3.35
C ALA A 145 3.11 1.01 3.96
N PHE A 146 2.15 1.91 4.12
CA PHE A 146 0.83 1.60 4.68
C PHE A 146 -0.26 2.09 3.73
N SER A 147 -1.41 1.42 3.74
CA SER A 147 -2.52 1.77 2.87
C SER A 147 -3.86 1.36 3.45
N ALA A 148 -4.89 2.14 3.21
CA ALA A 148 -6.28 1.73 3.37
C ALA A 148 -6.83 1.03 2.11
N LEU A 149 -6.16 1.23 0.96
CA LEU A 149 -6.48 0.55 -0.30
C LEU A 149 -5.76 -0.79 -0.36
N LEU A 150 -6.37 -1.76 -1.03
CA LEU A 150 -5.72 -3.04 -1.35
C LEU A 150 -4.38 -2.77 -2.07
N PRO A 151 -3.23 -3.22 -1.54
CA PRO A 151 -1.96 -3.07 -2.22
C PRO A 151 -1.69 -4.25 -3.15
N ASP A 152 -1.10 -3.98 -4.31
CA ASP A 152 -0.61 -5.04 -5.17
C ASP A 152 0.77 -5.58 -4.75
N GLY A 153 1.47 -4.85 -3.87
CA GLY A 153 2.81 -5.20 -3.39
C GLY A 153 3.91 -5.04 -4.45
N HIS A 154 3.64 -4.33 -5.56
CA HIS A 154 4.63 -4.06 -6.59
C HIS A 154 5.85 -3.34 -6.01
N SER A 155 7.04 -3.82 -6.34
CA SER A 155 8.30 -3.18 -6.01
C SER A 155 8.97 -2.67 -7.28
N PRO A 156 9.20 -1.35 -7.41
CA PRO A 156 9.86 -0.79 -8.60
C PRO A 156 11.32 -1.26 -8.72
N ALA A 157 11.95 -1.60 -7.62
CA ALA A 157 13.31 -2.13 -7.59
C ALA A 157 13.45 -3.21 -6.52
N GLY A 158 14.32 -4.18 -6.78
CA GLY A 158 14.58 -5.29 -5.87
C GLY A 158 13.46 -6.33 -5.78
N ARG A 159 13.57 -7.22 -4.80
CA ARG A 159 12.55 -8.25 -4.54
C ARG A 159 11.38 -7.63 -3.79
N PRO A 160 10.14 -7.88 -4.23
CA PRO A 160 8.98 -7.41 -3.50
C PRO A 160 8.91 -8.09 -2.13
N GLY A 161 8.49 -7.33 -1.13
CA GLY A 161 8.22 -7.82 0.20
C GLY A 161 6.86 -8.49 0.31
N ARG A 162 6.31 -8.53 1.51
CA ARG A 162 5.02 -9.16 1.79
C ARG A 162 3.98 -8.12 2.16
N ILE A 163 2.73 -8.47 1.97
CA ILE A 163 1.57 -7.67 2.35
C ILE A 163 0.98 -8.27 3.64
N ARG A 164 0.76 -7.43 4.66
CA ARG A 164 0.15 -7.84 5.93
C ARG A 164 -1.10 -7.00 6.18
N PRO A 165 -2.30 -7.59 6.07
CA PRO A 165 -3.52 -6.93 6.54
C PRO A 165 -3.48 -6.76 8.05
N LEU A 166 -4.08 -5.69 8.58
CA LEU A 166 -4.22 -5.50 10.03
C LEU A 166 -5.25 -6.44 10.63
N PHE A 167 -6.32 -6.71 9.90
CA PHE A 167 -7.39 -7.61 10.33
C PHE A 167 -7.49 -8.80 9.41
N ARG A 168 -7.78 -9.97 9.99
CA ARG A 168 -7.93 -11.25 9.27
C ARG A 168 -9.35 -11.46 8.74
N ARG A 169 -10.26 -10.53 9.07
CA ARG A 169 -11.68 -10.51 8.69
C ARG A 169 -12.15 -9.11 8.42
N PRO A 170 -13.20 -8.94 7.61
CA PRO A 170 -13.87 -7.66 7.45
C PRO A 170 -14.42 -7.11 8.77
N GLY A 171 -14.77 -5.83 8.80
CA GLY A 171 -15.33 -5.17 9.97
C GLY A 171 -14.34 -4.90 11.10
N GLY A 172 -13.04 -5.03 10.85
CA GLY A 172 -12.01 -4.83 11.89
C GLY A 172 -11.98 -5.95 12.92
N LEU A 173 -12.37 -7.16 12.52
CA LEU A 173 -12.42 -8.32 13.39
C LEU A 173 -11.13 -9.16 13.24
N ASP A 174 -10.79 -9.88 14.32
CA ASP A 174 -9.65 -10.79 14.39
C ASP A 174 -8.32 -10.13 13.96
N PRO A 175 -7.66 -9.35 14.84
CA PRO A 175 -6.41 -8.69 14.53
C PRO A 175 -5.32 -9.66 14.09
N ASN A 176 -4.61 -9.34 13.02
CA ASN A 176 -3.41 -10.07 12.57
C ASN A 176 -2.20 -9.70 13.44
N LEU A 177 -2.32 -10.01 14.72
CA LEU A 177 -1.26 -9.84 15.71
C LEU A 177 -0.93 -11.18 16.35
N ALA A 178 0.29 -11.31 16.87
CA ALA A 178 0.69 -12.51 17.62
C ALA A 178 -0.29 -12.75 18.78
N PRO A 179 -0.80 -13.99 18.93
CA PRO A 179 -1.70 -14.32 20.03
C PRO A 179 -1.11 -13.93 21.40
N GLY A 180 -1.89 -13.24 22.24
CA GLY A 180 -1.45 -12.76 23.55
C GLY A 180 -0.60 -11.48 23.53
N LEU A 181 -0.22 -10.94 22.38
CA LEU A 181 0.58 -9.71 22.29
C LEU A 181 -0.12 -8.50 22.92
N LEU A 182 -1.40 -8.29 22.60
CA LEU A 182 -2.17 -7.16 23.14
C LEU A 182 -2.26 -7.22 24.66
N ASP A 183 -2.53 -8.40 25.23
CA ASP A 183 -2.64 -8.57 26.67
C ASP A 183 -1.28 -8.36 27.37
N ARG A 184 -0.20 -8.82 26.73
CA ARG A 184 1.16 -8.56 27.23
C ARG A 184 1.49 -7.08 27.24
N LEU A 185 1.19 -6.35 26.17
CA LEU A 185 1.42 -4.91 26.08
C LEU A 185 0.57 -4.14 27.10
N ARG A 186 -0.72 -4.45 27.22
CA ARG A 186 -1.62 -3.84 28.23
C ARG A 186 -1.09 -4.02 29.65
N GLY A 187 -0.70 -5.25 29.99
CA GLY A 187 -0.16 -5.54 31.35
C GLY A 187 1.20 -4.89 31.60
N ARG A 188 2.02 -4.65 30.56
CA ARG A 188 3.35 -4.04 30.73
C ARG A 188 3.32 -2.51 30.76
N LEU A 189 2.38 -1.91 30.04
CA LEU A 189 2.24 -0.47 29.89
C LEU A 189 1.19 0.13 30.82
N ASP A 190 0.42 -0.71 31.49
CA ASP A 190 -0.71 -0.31 32.34
C ASP A 190 -1.65 0.70 31.63
N THR A 191 -1.94 0.42 30.33
CA THR A 191 -2.77 1.28 29.49
C THR A 191 -3.54 0.44 28.46
N PRO A 192 -4.71 0.88 28.01
CA PRO A 192 -5.40 0.23 26.90
C PRO A 192 -4.55 0.23 25.62
N VAL A 193 -4.43 -0.92 24.97
CA VAL A 193 -3.72 -1.09 23.70
C VAL A 193 -4.61 -1.83 22.72
N GLY A 194 -4.87 -1.23 21.57
CA GLY A 194 -5.61 -1.83 20.47
C GLY A 194 -4.70 -2.25 19.30
N ALA A 195 -5.27 -2.94 18.32
CA ALA A 195 -4.53 -3.37 17.12
C ALA A 195 -4.00 -2.18 16.33
N GLU A 196 -4.81 -1.12 16.22
CA GLU A 196 -4.42 0.10 15.52
C GLU A 196 -3.27 0.84 16.23
N ASP A 197 -3.16 0.73 17.56
CA ASP A 197 -2.04 1.32 18.32
C ASP A 197 -0.74 0.57 18.03
N VAL A 198 -0.81 -0.77 17.95
CA VAL A 198 0.35 -1.59 17.55
C VAL A 198 0.78 -1.26 16.13
N LEU A 199 -0.17 -1.09 15.19
CA LEU A 199 0.15 -0.68 13.83
C LEU A 199 0.77 0.72 13.79
N ALA A 200 0.26 1.66 14.58
CA ALA A 200 0.82 3.00 14.70
C ALA A 200 2.25 2.95 15.27
N TRP A 201 2.47 2.16 16.30
CA TRP A 201 3.81 1.93 16.84
C TRP A 201 4.76 1.36 15.78
N ILE A 202 4.33 0.34 15.01
CA ILE A 202 5.10 -0.21 13.89
C ILE A 202 5.43 0.89 12.87
N ALA A 203 4.47 1.73 12.50
CA ALA A 203 4.69 2.83 11.55
C ALA A 203 5.76 3.82 12.04
N ALA A 204 5.81 4.10 13.33
CA ALA A 204 6.78 5.01 13.93
C ALA A 204 8.17 4.39 14.05
N LEU A 205 8.28 3.14 14.48
CA LEU A 205 9.53 2.54 14.98
C LEU A 205 10.16 1.45 14.09
N ALA A 206 9.40 0.90 13.11
CA ALA A 206 9.92 -0.14 12.24
C ALA A 206 11.21 0.29 11.51
N THR A 207 12.22 -0.57 11.54
CA THR A 207 13.54 -0.30 10.97
C THR A 207 14.21 -1.57 10.45
N GLY A 208 15.28 -1.43 9.71
CA GLY A 208 16.14 -2.54 9.31
C GLY A 208 15.58 -3.44 8.22
N TRP A 209 16.33 -4.52 7.96
CA TRP A 209 15.95 -5.62 7.08
C TRP A 209 16.73 -6.88 7.51
N PRO A 210 16.08 -7.91 8.06
CA PRO A 210 14.62 -8.01 8.27
C PRO A 210 14.05 -6.84 9.06
N VAL A 211 12.75 -6.58 8.89
CA VAL A 211 12.10 -5.46 9.58
C VAL A 211 11.96 -5.77 11.06
N GLU A 212 12.64 -5.02 11.89
CA GLU A 212 12.59 -5.09 13.34
C GLU A 212 11.68 -3.98 13.89
N VAL A 213 11.01 -4.28 15.00
CA VAL A 213 10.12 -3.34 15.69
C VAL A 213 10.48 -3.33 17.17
N PRO A 214 11.36 -2.43 17.62
CA PRO A 214 11.70 -2.31 19.03
C PRO A 214 10.47 -1.89 19.84
N LEU A 215 10.14 -2.64 20.90
CA LEU A 215 9.04 -2.34 21.80
C LEU A 215 9.58 -1.72 23.09
N THR A 216 8.82 -0.75 23.64
CA THR A 216 9.15 -0.11 24.93
C THR A 216 8.26 -0.62 26.05
N ALA A 217 8.80 -0.62 27.28
CA ALA A 217 8.03 -0.80 28.49
C ALA A 217 7.69 0.53 29.21
N ASP A 218 8.02 1.66 28.58
CA ASP A 218 7.71 3.00 29.09
C ASP A 218 6.37 3.48 28.49
N PRO A 219 5.33 3.70 29.31
CA PRO A 219 4.02 4.12 28.83
C PRO A 219 4.03 5.50 28.13
N ALA A 220 4.89 6.42 28.57
CA ALA A 220 4.97 7.75 27.96
C ALA A 220 5.60 7.70 26.56
N LEU A 221 6.69 6.90 26.41
CA LEU A 221 7.28 6.65 25.10
C LEU A 221 6.31 5.91 24.17
N TRP A 222 5.53 4.96 24.71
CA TRP A 222 4.50 4.26 23.94
C TRP A 222 3.45 5.25 23.42
N ALA A 223 2.88 6.08 24.28
CA ALA A 223 1.88 7.07 23.90
C ALA A 223 2.40 8.03 22.81
N GLU A 224 3.63 8.55 22.96
CA GLU A 224 4.28 9.40 21.97
C GLU A 224 4.49 8.67 20.63
N GLY A 225 4.93 7.41 20.68
CA GLY A 225 5.13 6.60 19.47
C GLY A 225 3.83 6.29 18.75
N VAL A 226 2.76 5.98 19.48
CA VAL A 226 1.42 5.77 18.92
C VAL A 226 0.90 7.06 18.27
N ALA A 227 1.03 8.22 18.94
CA ALA A 227 0.62 9.51 18.38
C ALA A 227 1.37 9.84 17.07
N LEU A 228 2.70 9.67 17.06
CA LEU A 228 3.52 9.85 15.87
C LEU A 228 3.13 8.86 14.76
N GLY A 229 2.91 7.61 15.12
CA GLY A 229 2.51 6.57 14.17
C GLY A 229 1.13 6.81 13.56
N ARG A 230 0.15 7.26 14.34
CA ARG A 230 -1.18 7.66 13.83
C ARG A 230 -1.05 8.82 12.83
N ARG A 231 -0.15 9.78 13.07
CA ARG A 231 0.13 10.86 12.11
C ARG A 231 0.75 10.32 10.82
N LEU A 232 1.68 9.37 10.90
CA LEU A 232 2.26 8.70 9.73
C LEU A 232 1.20 7.92 8.95
N LEU A 233 0.35 7.15 9.63
CA LEU A 233 -0.74 6.39 9.00
C LEU A 233 -1.77 7.31 8.34
N TRP A 234 -2.12 8.44 8.97
CA TRP A 234 -2.96 9.47 8.36
C TRP A 234 -2.38 9.99 7.04
N LEU A 235 -1.08 10.25 6.98
CA LEU A 235 -0.39 10.66 5.75
C LEU A 235 -0.37 9.56 4.70
N HIS A 236 -0.04 8.32 5.08
CA HIS A 236 -0.01 7.18 4.16
C HIS A 236 -1.38 6.87 3.56
N THR A 237 -2.44 7.04 4.32
CA THR A 237 -3.82 6.84 3.89
C THR A 237 -4.45 8.09 3.26
N ARG A 238 -3.65 9.13 3.02
CA ARG A 238 -4.10 10.41 2.44
C ARG A 238 -5.28 11.03 3.18
N GLY A 239 -5.30 10.89 4.51
CA GLY A 239 -6.32 11.46 5.38
C GLY A 239 -7.62 10.67 5.50
N THR A 240 -7.73 9.48 4.88
CA THR A 240 -8.93 8.64 4.99
C THR A 240 -9.01 7.88 6.31
N ARG A 241 -7.89 7.75 7.04
CA ARG A 241 -7.82 7.10 8.35
C ARG A 241 -7.12 8.01 9.35
N PHE A 242 -7.39 7.80 10.63
CA PHE A 242 -6.77 8.51 11.75
C PHE A 242 -6.94 10.04 11.71
N ALA A 243 -8.00 10.53 11.03
CA ALA A 243 -8.34 11.94 11.11
C ALA A 243 -8.71 12.30 12.55
N ASP A 244 -8.11 13.38 13.05
CA ASP A 244 -8.34 13.92 14.38
C ASP A 244 -7.96 15.40 14.36
N PRO A 245 -8.93 16.31 14.24
CA PRO A 245 -8.66 17.75 14.18
C PRO A 245 -7.97 18.30 15.43
N ALA A 246 -8.20 17.69 16.60
CA ALA A 246 -7.57 18.12 17.85
C ALA A 246 -6.05 17.83 17.85
N GLU A 247 -5.62 16.83 17.08
CA GLU A 247 -4.24 16.41 16.93
C GLU A 247 -3.62 16.87 15.58
N ASP A 248 -4.13 17.96 15.01
CA ASP A 248 -3.67 18.51 13.73
C ASP A 248 -3.70 17.50 12.55
N ARG A 249 -4.70 16.62 12.57
CA ARG A 249 -5.01 15.66 11.50
C ARG A 249 -6.44 15.86 10.99
N PRO A 250 -6.73 16.96 10.29
CA PRO A 250 -8.10 17.22 9.81
C PRO A 250 -8.57 16.14 8.84
N ALA A 251 -9.89 15.96 8.76
CA ALA A 251 -10.49 15.10 7.75
C ALA A 251 -10.17 15.59 6.33
N GLY A 252 -10.06 14.63 5.39
CA GLY A 252 -9.72 14.90 4.00
C GLY A 252 -8.20 14.93 3.75
N HIS A 253 -7.84 15.33 2.53
CA HIS A 253 -6.45 15.26 2.07
C HIS A 253 -5.49 16.12 2.91
N PRO A 254 -4.32 15.55 3.34
CA PRO A 254 -3.32 16.27 4.09
C PRO A 254 -2.85 17.54 3.37
N ARG A 255 -2.68 18.62 4.16
CA ARG A 255 -2.18 19.90 3.67
C ARG A 255 -0.97 20.34 4.48
N LEU A 256 -0.13 21.18 3.89
CA LEU A 256 0.98 21.80 4.59
C LEU A 256 0.46 22.77 5.68
N PRO A 257 1.28 23.10 6.69
CA PRO A 257 0.89 24.04 7.75
C PRO A 257 0.27 25.33 7.19
N GLY A 258 -0.78 25.82 7.83
CA GLY A 258 -1.56 26.97 7.36
C GLY A 258 -2.51 26.66 6.20
N GLY A 259 -2.83 25.38 5.94
CA GLY A 259 -3.71 24.94 4.86
C GLY A 259 -3.14 25.08 3.47
N ARG A 260 -1.84 25.38 3.35
CA ARG A 260 -1.14 25.54 2.07
C ARG A 260 -1.05 24.22 1.31
N ARG A 261 -0.82 24.32 0.02
CA ARG A 261 -0.53 23.19 -0.88
C ARG A 261 0.38 23.67 -2.02
N PRO A 262 1.14 22.77 -2.66
CA PRO A 262 1.77 23.07 -3.93
C PRO A 262 0.73 23.48 -4.97
N TYR A 263 1.12 24.27 -5.95
CA TYR A 263 0.24 24.70 -7.03
C TYR A 263 0.99 24.75 -8.37
N VAL A 264 0.24 24.75 -9.45
CA VAL A 264 0.79 24.87 -10.80
C VAL A 264 1.11 26.34 -11.07
N ARG A 265 2.40 26.67 -11.14
CA ARG A 265 2.88 28.02 -11.50
C ARG A 265 2.88 28.28 -12.99
N ALA A 266 3.21 27.25 -13.78
CA ALA A 266 3.12 27.28 -15.24
C ALA A 266 2.40 26.02 -15.70
N ALA A 267 1.53 26.14 -16.70
CA ALA A 267 0.70 25.06 -17.19
C ALA A 267 1.53 23.83 -17.57
N LEU A 268 1.10 22.68 -17.08
CA LEU A 268 1.70 21.40 -17.45
C LEU A 268 1.35 21.07 -18.91
N PRO A 269 2.28 20.45 -19.66
CA PRO A 269 2.01 20.07 -21.05
C PRO A 269 0.89 19.02 -21.13
N ASP A 270 0.06 19.09 -22.15
CA ASP A 270 -1.02 18.13 -22.38
C ASP A 270 -0.51 16.68 -22.49
N VAL A 271 0.63 16.50 -23.12
CA VAL A 271 1.31 15.20 -23.23
C VAL A 271 2.77 15.36 -22.87
N PRO A 272 3.14 15.12 -21.58
CA PRO A 272 4.53 15.09 -21.19
C PRO A 272 5.28 13.98 -21.94
N ARG A 273 6.42 14.31 -22.54
CA ARG A 273 7.28 13.36 -23.27
C ARG A 273 8.50 12.92 -22.47
N GLU A 274 8.89 13.72 -21.49
CA GLU A 274 10.05 13.50 -20.67
C GLU A 274 9.66 13.47 -19.20
N GLY A 275 10.45 12.79 -18.39
CA GLY A 275 10.30 12.75 -16.95
C GLY A 275 10.51 14.11 -16.29
N PRO A 276 10.12 14.27 -15.03
CA PRO A 276 10.28 15.52 -14.32
C PRO A 276 11.74 15.79 -13.98
N SER A 277 12.12 17.06 -13.97
CA SER A 277 13.35 17.55 -13.38
C SER A 277 13.04 18.46 -12.17
N TYR A 278 14.05 18.80 -11.39
CA TYR A 278 13.90 19.63 -10.21
C TYR A 278 14.75 20.88 -10.30
N ASP A 279 14.15 22.04 -10.09
CA ASP A 279 14.84 23.31 -9.98
C ASP A 279 15.02 23.67 -8.49
N PRO A 280 16.24 23.54 -7.91
CA PRO A 280 16.49 23.82 -6.51
C PRO A 280 16.40 25.32 -6.16
N ARG A 281 16.59 26.23 -7.12
CA ARG A 281 16.53 27.68 -6.87
C ARG A 281 15.09 28.14 -6.68
N GLU A 282 14.17 27.58 -7.43
CA GLU A 282 12.75 27.91 -7.34
C GLU A 282 11.98 26.93 -6.42
N ALA A 283 12.65 25.91 -5.88
CA ALA A 283 12.02 24.77 -5.20
C ALA A 283 10.82 24.23 -6.03
N ALA A 284 11.05 23.95 -7.29
CA ALA A 284 10.01 23.62 -8.26
C ALA A 284 10.28 22.32 -8.98
N LEU A 285 9.18 21.55 -9.20
CA LEU A 285 9.16 20.45 -10.12
C LEU A 285 8.90 21.00 -11.52
N VAL A 286 9.73 20.62 -12.48
CA VAL A 286 9.69 21.06 -13.88
C VAL A 286 9.28 19.88 -14.76
N LEU A 287 8.26 20.07 -15.60
CA LEU A 287 7.77 19.08 -16.55
C LEU A 287 7.58 19.76 -17.92
N GLY A 288 8.59 19.67 -18.77
CA GLY A 288 8.64 20.48 -20.00
C GLY A 288 8.60 21.97 -19.69
N SER A 289 7.62 22.70 -20.23
CA SER A 289 7.36 24.11 -19.90
C SER A 289 6.63 24.32 -18.56
N GLY A 290 5.99 23.26 -18.03
CA GLY A 290 5.18 23.33 -16.83
C GLY A 290 6.00 23.40 -15.55
N ARG A 291 5.43 24.01 -14.51
CA ARG A 291 6.07 24.13 -13.18
C ARG A 291 5.07 23.96 -12.05
N VAL A 292 5.47 23.18 -11.05
CA VAL A 292 4.73 22.98 -9.80
C VAL A 292 5.62 23.42 -8.64
N ALA A 293 5.11 24.29 -7.77
CA ALA A 293 5.85 24.78 -6.61
C ALA A 293 4.88 25.19 -5.48
N PRO A 294 5.34 25.29 -4.21
CA PRO A 294 6.65 24.85 -3.79
C PRO A 294 6.77 23.32 -3.69
N VAL A 295 7.91 22.77 -4.05
CA VAL A 295 8.28 21.38 -3.85
C VAL A 295 9.61 21.37 -3.07
N PRO A 296 9.60 21.10 -1.76
CA PRO A 296 10.83 21.01 -0.98
C PRO A 296 11.76 19.92 -1.53
N GLU A 297 13.07 20.13 -1.44
CA GLU A 297 14.09 19.14 -1.88
C GLU A 297 13.88 17.77 -1.21
N ALA A 298 13.50 17.76 0.08
CA ALA A 298 13.22 16.55 0.82
C ALA A 298 12.01 15.75 0.28
N ALA A 299 11.04 16.41 -0.36
CA ALA A 299 9.93 15.76 -1.05
C ALA A 299 10.34 15.26 -2.44
N TRP A 300 11.11 16.05 -3.20
CA TRP A 300 11.69 15.60 -4.46
C TRP A 300 12.60 14.41 -4.28
N GLY A 301 13.53 14.48 -3.32
CA GLY A 301 14.48 13.41 -2.98
C GLY A 301 13.90 12.27 -2.16
N PHE A 302 12.56 12.16 -2.02
CA PHE A 302 11.95 11.10 -1.22
C PHE A 302 12.04 9.75 -1.95
N HIS A 303 12.73 8.79 -1.34
CA HIS A 303 12.89 7.43 -1.85
C HIS A 303 12.02 6.44 -1.05
N ALA A 304 11.46 5.48 -1.76
CA ALA A 304 10.76 4.33 -1.19
C ALA A 304 10.87 3.14 -2.16
N GLY A 305 11.09 1.93 -1.62
CA GLY A 305 11.23 0.74 -2.45
C GLY A 305 12.38 0.82 -3.46
N GLY A 306 13.45 1.55 -3.13
CA GLY A 306 14.65 1.65 -3.97
C GLY A 306 14.56 2.67 -5.12
N THR A 307 13.51 3.46 -5.21
CA THR A 307 13.34 4.48 -6.27
C THR A 307 12.86 5.80 -5.72
N ARG A 308 13.08 6.88 -6.46
CA ARG A 308 12.49 8.19 -6.13
C ARG A 308 11.00 8.18 -6.47
N VAL A 309 10.17 8.47 -5.46
CA VAL A 309 8.71 8.31 -5.56
C VAL A 309 8.11 9.16 -6.67
N LEU A 310 8.46 10.44 -6.78
CA LEU A 310 7.92 11.34 -7.80
C LEU A 310 8.33 10.91 -9.22
N GLU A 311 9.58 10.52 -9.45
CA GLU A 311 10.02 10.04 -10.76
C GLU A 311 9.28 8.77 -11.19
N THR A 312 9.12 7.82 -10.25
CA THR A 312 8.39 6.57 -10.51
C THR A 312 6.91 6.84 -10.80
N TRP A 313 6.30 7.76 -10.04
CA TRP A 313 4.90 8.16 -10.25
C TRP A 313 4.68 8.77 -11.64
N PHE A 314 5.59 9.65 -12.09
CA PHE A 314 5.53 10.23 -13.44
C PHE A 314 5.80 9.20 -14.53
N GLY A 315 6.81 8.34 -14.37
CA GLY A 315 7.17 7.33 -15.36
C GLY A 315 6.00 6.43 -15.77
N ARG A 316 5.08 6.16 -14.82
CA ARG A 316 3.86 5.37 -15.11
C ARG A 316 2.77 6.15 -15.86
N ARG A 317 2.86 7.47 -15.93
CA ARG A 317 1.88 8.38 -16.54
C ARG A 317 2.34 9.01 -17.84
N ILE A 318 3.61 8.92 -18.14
CA ILE A 318 4.19 9.35 -19.40
C ILE A 318 4.03 8.22 -20.42
N PRO A 319 3.64 8.51 -21.67
CA PRO A 319 3.55 7.50 -22.71
C PRO A 319 4.90 6.83 -22.96
N ASP A 320 4.92 5.49 -22.91
CA ASP A 320 5.98 4.73 -23.51
C ASP A 320 5.71 4.68 -25.02
N GLY A 321 6.60 5.26 -25.83
CA GLY A 321 6.41 5.39 -27.28
C GLY A 321 6.34 4.06 -28.04
N ALA A 322 6.63 2.94 -27.37
CA ALA A 322 6.62 1.60 -27.95
C ALA A 322 5.31 0.82 -27.69
N ALA A 323 4.33 1.37 -26.95
CA ALA A 323 3.10 0.64 -26.64
C ALA A 323 2.19 0.56 -27.88
N GLU A 324 2.04 -0.63 -28.48
CA GLU A 324 1.21 -0.88 -29.66
C GLU A 324 -0.15 -1.51 -29.33
N ASP A 325 -0.33 -2.08 -28.15
CA ASP A 325 -1.48 -2.87 -27.76
C ASP A 325 -2.52 -2.08 -26.92
N LEU A 326 -3.19 -2.75 -25.99
CA LEU A 326 -4.14 -2.09 -25.09
C LEU A 326 -3.48 -1.02 -24.22
N ASP A 327 -2.19 -1.14 -23.93
CA ASP A 327 -1.42 -0.13 -23.20
C ASP A 327 -1.28 1.21 -23.95
N ALA A 328 -1.42 1.21 -25.28
CA ALA A 328 -1.45 2.43 -26.08
C ALA A 328 -2.71 3.28 -25.85
N ILE A 329 -3.80 2.66 -25.35
CA ILE A 329 -5.03 3.38 -25.00
C ILE A 329 -4.77 4.18 -23.73
N ARG A 330 -4.70 5.51 -23.86
CA ARG A 330 -4.40 6.47 -22.79
C ARG A 330 -5.20 7.76 -23.01
N PRO A 331 -5.38 8.62 -22.00
CA PRO A 331 -5.97 9.94 -22.21
C PRO A 331 -5.19 10.76 -23.24
N ALA A 332 -5.91 11.45 -24.13
CA ALA A 332 -5.33 12.30 -25.16
C ALA A 332 -4.60 13.53 -24.61
N ALA A 333 -4.98 13.97 -23.39
CA ALA A 333 -4.36 15.08 -22.69
C ALA A 333 -4.20 14.77 -21.19
N TRP A 334 -3.34 15.52 -20.52
CA TRP A 334 -3.11 15.38 -19.07
C TRP A 334 -4.37 15.71 -18.26
N PRO A 335 -5.00 14.73 -17.59
CA PRO A 335 -6.24 15.00 -16.85
C PRO A 335 -6.00 15.88 -15.61
N ARG A 336 -6.95 16.75 -15.29
CA ARG A 336 -6.91 17.58 -14.07
C ARG A 336 -6.78 16.74 -12.80
N ALA A 337 -7.41 15.57 -12.75
CA ALA A 337 -7.31 14.64 -11.63
C ALA A 337 -5.85 14.22 -11.34
N ARG A 338 -5.03 14.01 -12.38
CA ARG A 338 -3.59 13.73 -12.19
C ARG A 338 -2.86 14.89 -11.53
N THR A 339 -3.17 16.12 -11.93
CA THR A 339 -2.58 17.31 -11.29
C THR A 339 -2.95 17.35 -9.81
N THR A 340 -4.22 17.15 -9.48
CA THR A 340 -4.68 17.10 -8.09
C THR A 340 -3.95 16.03 -7.30
N GLU A 341 -3.87 14.81 -7.83
CA GLU A 341 -3.15 13.70 -7.19
C GLU A 341 -1.64 14.00 -6.99
N LEU A 342 -1.01 14.65 -7.96
CA LEU A 342 0.39 15.10 -7.85
C LEU A 342 0.59 16.08 -6.70
N LEU A 343 -0.27 17.10 -6.61
CA LEU A 343 -0.18 18.13 -5.56
C LEU A 343 -0.41 17.52 -4.16
N GLU A 344 -1.32 16.58 -4.06
CA GLU A 344 -1.55 15.81 -2.83
C GLU A 344 -0.34 14.94 -2.48
N LEU A 345 0.22 14.22 -3.45
CA LEU A 345 1.40 13.39 -3.25
C LEU A 345 2.59 14.23 -2.76
N ILE A 346 2.86 15.37 -3.40
CA ILE A 346 3.93 16.28 -2.96
C ILE A 346 3.69 16.74 -1.52
N SER A 347 2.47 17.08 -1.15
CA SER A 347 2.12 17.48 0.23
C SER A 347 2.40 16.36 1.22
N VAL A 348 1.98 15.13 0.91
CA VAL A 348 2.22 13.95 1.74
C VAL A 348 3.71 13.67 1.90
N LEU A 349 4.48 13.68 0.81
CA LEU A 349 5.93 13.43 0.86
C LEU A 349 6.68 14.51 1.66
N THR A 350 6.24 15.77 1.56
CA THR A 350 6.79 16.87 2.35
C THR A 350 6.58 16.62 3.85
N LEU A 351 5.35 16.34 4.26
CA LEU A 351 5.00 16.10 5.66
C LEU A 351 5.68 14.83 6.22
N LEU A 352 5.78 13.76 5.43
CA LEU A 352 6.53 12.56 5.81
C LEU A 352 8.02 12.84 6.00
N ALA A 353 8.60 13.69 5.15
CA ALA A 353 9.99 14.10 5.30
C ALA A 353 10.23 14.94 6.58
N GLU A 354 9.29 15.83 6.91
CA GLU A 354 9.32 16.64 8.14
C GLU A 354 9.23 15.81 9.42
N LEU A 355 8.60 14.63 9.38
CA LEU A 355 8.50 13.74 10.55
C LEU A 355 9.75 12.88 10.77
N ARG A 356 10.70 12.84 9.84
CA ARG A 356 11.93 12.01 9.98
C ARG A 356 12.77 12.34 11.22
N PRO A 357 13.01 13.63 11.58
CA PRO A 357 13.74 13.96 12.81
C PRO A 357 13.06 13.44 14.07
N SER A 358 11.73 13.62 14.18
CA SER A 358 10.94 13.15 15.33
C SER A 358 10.99 11.62 15.46
N ARG A 359 10.90 10.89 14.35
CA ARG A 359 11.07 9.43 14.33
C ARG A 359 12.45 9.01 14.84
N ARG A 360 13.51 9.67 14.40
CA ARG A 360 14.89 9.37 14.83
C ARG A 360 15.08 9.65 16.31
N ALA A 361 14.58 10.78 16.81
CA ALA A 361 14.66 11.14 18.22
C ALA A 361 13.91 10.15 19.11
N LEU A 362 12.69 9.74 18.71
CA LEU A 362 11.92 8.72 19.42
C LEU A 362 12.65 7.37 19.41
N ALA A 363 13.16 6.93 18.27
CA ALA A 363 13.89 5.68 18.16
C ALA A 363 15.13 5.62 19.07
N ALA A 364 15.87 6.73 19.17
CA ALA A 364 17.01 6.84 20.07
C ALA A 364 16.60 6.73 21.56
N ARG A 365 15.49 7.35 21.94
CA ARG A 365 14.95 7.26 23.31
C ARG A 365 14.45 5.86 23.63
N VAL A 366 13.76 5.21 22.71
CA VAL A 366 13.30 3.81 22.86
C VAL A 366 14.52 2.87 23.01
N ALA A 367 15.57 3.08 22.21
CA ALA A 367 16.80 2.29 22.31
C ALA A 367 17.51 2.43 23.67
N ALA A 368 17.43 3.61 24.30
CA ALA A 368 18.03 3.89 25.60
C ALA A 368 17.13 3.53 26.79
N GLY A 369 15.82 3.34 26.56
CA GLY A 369 14.83 3.09 27.61
C GLY A 369 14.58 1.60 27.92
N PRO A 370 13.64 1.33 28.82
CA PRO A 370 13.23 -0.03 29.14
C PRO A 370 12.51 -0.66 27.94
N ARG A 371 12.92 -1.87 27.54
CA ARG A 371 12.41 -2.56 26.35
C ARG A 371 11.62 -3.81 26.70
N ILE A 372 10.71 -4.19 25.81
CA ILE A 372 10.07 -5.50 25.77
C ILE A 372 10.74 -6.27 24.64
N GLY A 373 11.67 -7.17 24.98
CA GLY A 373 12.44 -7.92 24.00
C GLY A 373 11.80 -9.24 23.61
N ALA A 374 12.37 -9.89 22.59
CA ALA A 374 11.92 -11.20 22.12
C ALA A 374 12.00 -12.27 23.22
N ALA A 375 12.97 -12.19 24.14
CA ALA A 375 13.10 -13.11 25.26
C ALA A 375 11.90 -12.99 26.23
N GLU A 376 11.47 -11.77 26.54
CA GLU A 376 10.29 -11.51 27.37
C GLU A 376 9.01 -12.02 26.70
N LEU A 377 8.86 -11.82 25.39
CA LEU A 377 7.72 -12.31 24.62
C LEU A 377 7.69 -13.86 24.58
N ARG A 378 8.86 -14.53 24.52
CA ARG A 378 8.94 -15.99 24.62
C ARG A 378 8.54 -16.48 26.01
N ALA A 379 9.00 -15.83 27.06
CA ALA A 379 8.63 -16.17 28.44
C ALA A 379 7.12 -16.00 28.67
N ALA A 380 6.50 -15.01 28.04
CA ALA A 380 5.06 -14.78 28.05
C ALA A 380 4.26 -15.67 27.08
N ARG A 381 4.91 -16.58 26.37
CA ARG A 381 4.31 -17.48 25.35
C ARG A 381 3.62 -16.74 24.18
N VAL A 382 4.00 -15.51 23.92
CA VAL A 382 3.62 -14.77 22.71
C VAL A 382 4.42 -15.26 21.52
N LEU A 383 5.69 -15.63 21.75
CA LEU A 383 6.59 -16.20 20.75
C LEU A 383 7.03 -17.63 21.19
N PRO A 384 7.33 -18.52 20.22
CA PRO A 384 7.15 -18.38 18.78
C PRO A 384 5.67 -18.38 18.38
N VAL A 385 5.33 -17.66 17.31
CA VAL A 385 3.97 -17.61 16.80
C VAL A 385 3.57 -18.95 16.17
N SER A 386 2.36 -19.41 16.46
CA SER A 386 1.82 -20.67 15.91
C SER A 386 1.63 -20.62 14.40
N GLU A 387 1.69 -21.79 13.74
CA GLU A 387 1.44 -21.90 12.30
C GLU A 387 0.01 -21.47 11.91
N THR A 388 -0.97 -21.68 12.79
CA THR A 388 -2.34 -21.23 12.55
C THR A 388 -2.45 -19.72 12.48
N ALA A 389 -1.72 -18.97 13.30
CA ALA A 389 -1.69 -17.52 13.26
C ALA A 389 -0.98 -16.98 11.99
N ARG A 390 -0.19 -17.79 11.30
CA ARG A 390 0.49 -17.43 10.04
C ARG A 390 -0.38 -17.62 8.80
N ARG A 391 -1.56 -18.20 8.94
CA ARG A 391 -2.50 -18.49 7.85
C ARG A 391 -3.66 -17.50 7.84
N PRO A 392 -4.34 -17.32 6.69
CA PRO A 392 -5.59 -16.55 6.66
C PRO A 392 -6.62 -17.21 7.59
N ALA A 393 -7.60 -16.43 8.05
CA ALA A 393 -8.72 -16.98 8.77
C ALA A 393 -9.49 -17.98 7.86
N SER A 394 -9.92 -19.11 8.43
CA SER A 394 -10.72 -20.09 7.70
C SER A 394 -12.12 -19.54 7.44
N VAL A 395 -12.61 -19.68 6.23
CA VAL A 395 -14.01 -19.35 5.90
C VAL A 395 -15.00 -20.25 6.64
N LEU A 396 -14.59 -21.49 6.94
CA LEU A 396 -15.42 -22.46 7.65
C LEU A 396 -15.59 -22.13 9.13
N ASP A 397 -14.63 -21.43 9.73
CA ASP A 397 -14.67 -21.09 11.15
C ASP A 397 -15.69 -19.98 11.50
N HIS A 398 -16.30 -19.36 10.49
CA HIS A 398 -17.02 -18.11 10.72
C HIS A 398 -18.36 -17.97 10.00
N HIS A 399 -18.89 -19.03 9.41
CA HIS A 399 -20.17 -18.98 8.71
C HIS A 399 -20.26 -17.79 7.73
N GLU A 400 -19.15 -17.49 7.06
CA GLU A 400 -19.14 -16.47 5.99
C GLU A 400 -20.00 -17.00 4.85
N GLU A 401 -21.28 -16.66 4.88
CA GLU A 401 -22.18 -16.88 3.76
C GLU A 401 -21.92 -15.80 2.72
N GLY A 402 -21.69 -16.19 1.47
CA GLY A 402 -21.74 -15.25 0.35
C GLY A 402 -23.15 -14.64 0.22
N PRO A 403 -23.33 -13.59 -0.59
CA PRO A 403 -24.62 -12.92 -0.77
C PRO A 403 -25.77 -13.84 -1.16
N ASP A 404 -25.48 -15.05 -1.65
CA ASP A 404 -26.45 -16.08 -2.04
C ASP A 404 -26.49 -17.28 -1.07
N GLY A 405 -25.96 -17.18 0.14
CA GLY A 405 -25.95 -18.24 1.13
C GLY A 405 -24.99 -19.40 0.81
N GLN A 406 -24.06 -19.21 -0.12
CA GLN A 406 -23.08 -20.22 -0.50
C GLN A 406 -21.72 -19.94 0.12
N PHE A 407 -21.12 -20.96 0.76
CA PHE A 407 -19.72 -20.90 1.16
C PHE A 407 -18.83 -20.80 -0.07
N ALA A 408 -17.97 -19.79 -0.12
CA ALA A 408 -16.92 -19.71 -1.12
C ALA A 408 -15.88 -20.82 -0.84
N LEU A 409 -16.02 -21.96 -1.49
CA LEU A 409 -14.97 -22.97 -1.52
C LEU A 409 -13.75 -22.39 -2.27
N LEU A 410 -12.63 -22.36 -1.61
CA LEU A 410 -11.31 -21.95 -2.16
C LEU A 410 -10.73 -23.05 -3.04
#